data_f2d98fdd09cea41a9aafc493c2fc2c5a
#
_entry.id   f2d98fdd09cea41a9aafc493c2fc2c5a
#
_cell.length_a   1.000
_cell.length_b   1.000
_cell.length_c   1.000
_cell.angle_alpha   90.00
_cell.angle_beta   90.00
_cell.angle_gamma   90.00
#
_symmetry.space_group_name_H-M   'P 1'
#
loop_
_entity.id
_entity.type
_entity.pdbx_description
1 polymer ?
#
loop_
_entity_poly.entity_id
_entity_poly.type
_entity_poly.pdbx_seq_one_letter_code
_entity_poly.pdbx_strand_id
1 'polypeptide(L)'
;TELFFFSVDDLLRGNKVTLPPQIHFLQNLALATAQQAYRLTKKLEDSIRHSTRERLQDYLSEEFHKTGKRIFTIPLNRQDLADFLFVDRSAMSNELCKMREEGLIKFEKSRFELLIEMPITDAEQDPNSVMNKRKK
;
A
#
# COMPACT_ATOMS: atom_id res chain seq x y z
N THR A 1 -16.27 -8.69 -44.70
CA THR A 1 -16.15 -8.08 -43.35
C THR A 1 -17.32 -7.14 -43.11
N GLU A 2 -18.38 -7.63 -42.52
CA GLU A 2 -19.49 -6.79 -42.09
C GLU A 2 -19.09 -6.09 -40.82
N LEU A 3 -18.91 -4.76 -40.89
CA LEU A 3 -18.70 -3.90 -39.74
C LEU A 3 -20.06 -3.58 -39.10
N PHE A 4 -20.35 -4.16 -37.97
CA PHE A 4 -21.50 -3.79 -37.14
C PHE A 4 -21.17 -2.55 -36.32
N PHE A 5 -21.76 -1.42 -36.64
CA PHE A 5 -21.71 -0.24 -35.78
C PHE A 5 -22.83 -0.31 -34.74
N PHE A 6 -22.47 -0.45 -33.48
CA PHE A 6 -23.42 -0.31 -32.37
C PHE A 6 -23.15 1.04 -31.70
N SER A 7 -24.22 1.82 -31.54
CA SER A 7 -24.17 2.97 -30.65
C SER A 7 -24.09 2.47 -29.20
N VAL A 8 -23.20 3.01 -28.42
CA VAL A 8 -23.10 2.73 -26.98
C VAL A 8 -24.43 3.07 -26.28
N ASP A 9 -25.16 4.05 -26.78
CA ASP A 9 -26.49 4.44 -26.30
C ASP A 9 -27.54 3.33 -26.47
N ASP A 10 -27.49 2.56 -27.54
CA ASP A 10 -28.41 1.44 -27.77
C ASP A 10 -28.15 0.27 -26.82
N LEU A 11 -26.88 0.07 -26.47
CA LEU A 11 -26.46 -0.91 -25.46
C LEU A 11 -26.93 -0.53 -24.05
N LEU A 12 -26.92 0.74 -23.74
CA LEU A 12 -27.31 1.27 -22.41
C LEU A 12 -28.82 1.37 -22.22
N ARG A 13 -29.60 1.55 -23.29
CA ARG A 13 -31.06 1.72 -23.23
C ARG A 13 -31.85 0.44 -23.16
N GLY A 14 -31.21 -0.72 -23.16
CA GLY A 14 -31.89 -2.02 -22.95
C GLY A 14 -32.95 -2.39 -23.98
N ASN A 15 -32.87 -1.83 -25.20
CA ASN A 15 -33.71 -2.27 -26.29
C ASN A 15 -33.45 -3.76 -26.55
N LYS A 16 -34.52 -4.55 -26.54
CA LYS A 16 -34.50 -6.00 -26.81
C LYS A 16 -34.11 -6.30 -28.26
N VAL A 17 -32.88 -5.96 -28.61
CA VAL A 17 -32.26 -6.45 -29.82
C VAL A 17 -31.69 -7.81 -29.46
N THR A 18 -32.14 -8.86 -30.12
CA THR A 18 -31.54 -10.19 -30.02
C THR A 18 -30.12 -10.07 -30.62
N LEU A 19 -29.16 -9.84 -29.76
CA LEU A 19 -27.75 -9.68 -30.17
C LEU A 19 -27.20 -11.04 -30.66
N PRO A 20 -26.43 -11.05 -31.73
CA PRO A 20 -25.74 -12.24 -32.18
C PRO A 20 -24.87 -12.85 -31.08
N PRO A 21 -24.65 -14.17 -31.03
CA PRO A 21 -23.83 -14.83 -30.02
C PRO A 21 -22.39 -14.25 -29.90
N GLN A 22 -21.84 -13.75 -31.01
CA GLN A 22 -20.54 -13.12 -31.05
C GLN A 22 -20.47 -11.85 -30.20
N ILE A 23 -21.57 -11.10 -30.12
CA ILE A 23 -21.64 -9.87 -29.33
C ILE A 23 -21.74 -10.22 -27.85
N HIS A 24 -22.48 -11.24 -27.47
CA HIS A 24 -22.49 -11.75 -26.11
C HIS A 24 -21.09 -12.21 -25.66
N PHE A 25 -20.37 -12.88 -26.53
CA PHE A 25 -19.00 -13.29 -26.26
C PHE A 25 -18.08 -12.07 -26.02
N LEU A 26 -18.16 -11.05 -26.88
CA LEU A 26 -17.39 -9.82 -26.73
C LEU A 26 -17.76 -9.07 -25.44
N GLN A 27 -19.02 -8.99 -25.07
CA GLN A 27 -19.48 -8.40 -23.81
C GLN A 27 -18.90 -9.14 -22.61
N ASN A 28 -18.96 -10.46 -22.61
CA ASN A 28 -18.40 -11.29 -21.54
C ASN A 28 -16.88 -11.12 -21.44
N LEU A 29 -16.19 -11.05 -22.58
CA LEU A 29 -14.76 -10.82 -22.61
C LEU A 29 -14.39 -9.43 -22.08
N ALA A 30 -15.13 -8.38 -22.47
CA ALA A 30 -14.95 -7.03 -21.97
C ALA A 30 -15.17 -6.96 -20.46
N LEU A 31 -16.22 -7.60 -19.94
CA LEU A 31 -16.52 -7.67 -18.51
C LEU A 31 -15.41 -8.40 -17.74
N ALA A 32 -14.97 -9.55 -18.25
CA ALA A 32 -13.88 -10.32 -17.65
C ALA A 32 -12.56 -9.50 -17.58
N THR A 33 -12.25 -8.78 -18.65
CA THR A 33 -11.06 -7.92 -18.72
C THR A 33 -11.16 -6.75 -17.72
N ALA A 34 -12.32 -6.11 -17.61
CA ALA A 34 -12.56 -5.03 -16.66
C ALA A 34 -12.43 -5.52 -15.21
N GLN A 35 -12.96 -6.69 -14.89
CA GLN A 35 -12.82 -7.32 -13.57
C GLN A 35 -11.35 -7.64 -13.25
N GLN A 36 -10.60 -8.12 -14.22
CA GLN A 36 -9.17 -8.40 -14.05
C GLN A 36 -8.37 -7.13 -13.81
N ALA A 37 -8.64 -6.06 -14.56
CA ALA A 37 -8.02 -4.75 -14.36
C ALA A 37 -8.32 -4.20 -12.95
N TYR A 38 -9.55 -4.28 -12.50
CA TYR A 38 -9.94 -3.87 -11.15
C TYR A 38 -9.19 -4.65 -10.05
N ARG A 39 -9.08 -5.97 -10.20
CA ARG A 39 -8.34 -6.81 -9.24
C ARG A 39 -6.86 -6.46 -9.19
N LEU A 40 -6.23 -6.18 -10.33
CA LEU A 40 -4.83 -5.77 -10.40
C LEU A 40 -4.61 -4.41 -9.74
N THR A 41 -5.47 -3.43 -10.02
CA THR A 41 -5.42 -2.11 -9.39
C THR A 41 -5.53 -2.22 -7.88
N LYS A 42 -6.46 -3.02 -7.37
CA LYS A 42 -6.62 -3.22 -5.94
C LYS A 42 -5.40 -3.87 -5.29
N LYS A 43 -4.79 -4.85 -5.94
CA LYS A 43 -3.53 -5.47 -5.45
C LYS A 43 -2.39 -4.46 -5.38
N LEU A 44 -2.28 -3.54 -6.35
CA LEU A 44 -1.29 -2.47 -6.33
C LEU A 44 -1.53 -1.49 -5.17
N GLU A 45 -2.78 -1.10 -4.95
CA GLU A 45 -3.14 -0.24 -3.81
C GLU A 45 -2.78 -0.88 -2.47
N ASP A 46 -3.08 -2.17 -2.29
CA ASP A 46 -2.74 -2.91 -1.09
C ASP A 46 -1.21 -3.01 -0.91
N SER A 47 -0.46 -3.23 -1.99
CA SER A 47 1.00 -3.26 -1.98
C SER A 47 1.62 -1.92 -1.58
N ILE A 48 1.08 -0.81 -2.09
CA ILE A 48 1.52 0.53 -1.72
C ILE A 48 1.27 0.81 -0.23
N ARG A 49 0.13 0.38 0.31
CA ARG A 49 -0.20 0.53 1.73
C ARG A 49 0.77 -0.26 2.62
N HIS A 50 1.07 -1.50 2.25
CA HIS A 50 2.09 -2.30 2.96
C HIS A 50 3.45 -1.60 2.96
N SER A 51 3.87 -1.09 1.83
CA SER A 51 5.12 -0.33 1.72
C SER A 51 5.16 0.92 2.63
N THR A 52 4.06 1.67 2.73
CA THR A 52 3.98 2.83 3.63
C THR A 52 4.08 2.42 5.10
N ARG A 53 3.39 1.34 5.48
CA ARG A 53 3.43 0.79 6.83
C ARG A 53 4.82 0.31 7.21
N GLU A 54 5.46 -0.46 6.34
CA GLU A 54 6.82 -0.98 6.54
C GLU A 54 7.81 0.16 6.74
N ARG A 55 7.80 1.17 5.89
CA ARG A 55 8.66 2.36 6.02
C ARG A 55 8.45 3.10 7.34
N LEU A 56 7.22 3.21 7.80
CA LEU A 56 6.90 3.80 9.11
C LEU A 56 7.45 2.96 10.26
N GLN A 57 7.27 1.65 10.19
CA GLN A 57 7.75 0.72 11.22
C GLN A 57 9.27 0.74 11.31
N ASP A 58 9.96 0.69 10.19
CA ASP A 58 11.41 0.74 10.12
C ASP A 58 11.95 2.05 10.72
N TYR A 59 11.38 3.18 10.35
CA TYR A 59 11.75 4.48 10.88
C TYR A 59 11.55 4.58 12.40
N LEU A 60 10.38 4.17 12.88
CA LEU A 60 10.07 4.21 14.31
C LEU A 60 10.95 3.25 15.11
N SER A 61 11.27 2.08 14.56
CA SER A 61 12.20 1.12 15.16
C SER A 61 13.61 1.68 15.24
N GLU A 62 14.08 2.34 14.18
CA GLU A 62 15.38 2.98 14.14
C GLU A 62 15.50 4.11 15.21
N GLU A 63 14.48 4.94 15.34
CA GLU A 63 14.44 6.00 16.37
C GLU A 63 14.39 5.40 17.79
N PHE A 64 13.69 4.31 17.97
CA PHE A 64 13.71 3.56 19.22
C PHE A 64 15.11 3.04 19.57
N HIS A 65 15.81 2.45 18.61
CA HIS A 65 17.16 1.95 18.82
C HIS A 65 18.17 3.09 19.10
N LYS A 66 18.03 4.24 18.44
CA LYS A 66 18.86 5.42 18.69
C LYS A 66 18.67 6.01 20.09
N THR A 67 17.42 6.07 20.53
CA THR A 67 17.08 6.70 21.81
C THR A 67 17.15 5.72 22.99
N GLY A 68 16.99 4.42 22.74
CA GLY A 68 16.90 3.37 23.76
C GLY A 68 15.63 3.48 24.65
N LYS A 69 14.69 4.35 24.27
CA LYS A 69 13.47 4.62 25.04
C LYS A 69 12.24 4.35 24.20
N ARG A 70 11.21 3.74 24.79
CA ARG A 70 9.93 3.49 24.12
C ARG A 70 9.16 4.77 23.79
N ILE A 71 9.45 5.85 24.48
CA ILE A 71 8.87 7.17 24.27
C ILE A 71 9.97 8.09 23.74
N PHE A 72 9.77 8.60 22.55
CA PHE A 72 10.70 9.51 21.87
C PHE A 72 9.96 10.60 21.10
N THR A 73 10.65 11.68 20.83
CA THR A 73 10.14 12.80 20.02
C THR A 73 10.91 12.88 18.73
N ILE A 74 10.19 12.92 17.62
CA ILE A 74 10.77 13.06 16.30
C ILE A 74 10.94 14.55 15.97
N PRO A 75 12.10 14.99 15.47
CA PRO A 75 12.33 16.38 15.11
C PRO A 75 11.60 16.82 13.83
N LEU A 76 10.87 15.92 13.19
CA LEU A 76 10.15 16.14 11.94
C LEU A 76 8.66 16.39 12.20
N ASN A 77 8.08 17.34 11.49
CA ASN A 77 6.63 17.48 11.43
C ASN A 77 6.01 16.43 10.49
N ARG A 78 4.68 16.38 10.38
CA ARG A 78 3.99 15.37 9.57
C ARG A 78 4.30 15.45 8.08
N GLN A 79 4.51 16.64 7.56
CA GLN A 79 4.87 16.83 6.15
C GLN A 79 6.32 16.38 5.93
N ASP A 80 7.23 16.84 6.77
CA ASP A 80 8.64 16.48 6.66
C ASP A 80 8.87 14.98 6.81
N LEU A 81 8.12 14.31 7.70
CA LEU A 81 8.18 12.87 7.87
C LEU A 81 7.66 12.12 6.62
N ALA A 82 6.57 12.58 6.02
CA ALA A 82 6.05 11.99 4.79
C ALA A 82 7.04 12.16 3.64
N ASP A 83 7.64 13.33 3.51
CA ASP A 83 8.67 13.62 2.50
C ASP A 83 9.93 12.78 2.74
N PHE A 84 10.36 12.63 3.98
CA PHE A 84 11.49 11.77 4.36
C PHE A 84 11.27 10.30 4.01
N LEU A 85 10.06 9.80 4.24
CA LEU A 85 9.69 8.41 3.94
C LEU A 85 9.28 8.20 2.47
N PHE A 86 9.24 9.24 1.66
CA PHE A 86 8.76 9.21 0.27
C PHE A 86 7.36 8.62 0.14
N VAL A 87 6.45 9.04 1.01
CA VAL A 87 5.06 8.60 1.02
C VAL A 87 4.11 9.81 1.00
N ASP A 88 2.87 9.57 0.56
CA ASP A 88 1.85 10.60 0.66
C ASP A 88 1.49 10.87 2.13
N ARG A 89 1.37 12.16 2.49
CA ARG A 89 1.03 12.59 3.85
C ARG A 89 -0.30 12.01 4.34
N SER A 90 -1.32 11.96 3.46
CA SER A 90 -2.63 11.42 3.81
C SER A 90 -2.58 9.92 4.04
N ALA A 91 -1.88 9.19 3.16
CA ALA A 91 -1.66 7.76 3.31
C ALA A 91 -0.90 7.44 4.60
N MET A 92 0.15 8.18 4.90
CA MET A 92 0.92 8.05 6.14
C MET A 92 0.07 8.31 7.37
N SER A 93 -0.73 9.38 7.37
CA SER A 93 -1.61 9.73 8.50
C SER A 93 -2.66 8.66 8.76
N ASN A 94 -3.25 8.11 7.70
CA ASN A 94 -4.21 7.01 7.81
C ASN A 94 -3.56 5.75 8.39
N GLU A 95 -2.34 5.44 7.96
CA GLU A 95 -1.62 4.27 8.46
C GLU A 95 -1.22 4.42 9.93
N LEU A 96 -0.78 5.60 10.34
CA LEU A 96 -0.50 5.91 11.75
C LEU A 96 -1.76 5.77 12.63
N CYS A 97 -2.93 6.21 12.14
CA CYS A 97 -4.18 6.02 12.86
C CYS A 97 -4.53 4.55 13.03
N LYS A 98 -4.35 3.73 11.98
CA LYS A 98 -4.56 2.28 12.07
C LYS A 98 -3.61 1.62 13.06
N MET A 99 -2.33 1.94 13.01
CA MET A 99 -1.33 1.41 13.95
C MET A 99 -1.67 1.78 15.39
N ARG A 100 -2.24 2.96 15.62
CA ARG A 100 -2.75 3.36 16.95
C ARG A 100 -3.96 2.55 17.37
N GLU A 101 -4.94 2.34 16.47
CA GLU A 101 -6.13 1.54 16.72
C GLU A 101 -5.79 0.07 16.99
N GLU A 102 -4.78 -0.46 16.32
CA GLU A 102 -4.24 -1.81 16.56
C GLU A 102 -3.43 -1.92 17.86
N GLY A 103 -3.18 -0.81 18.55
CA GLY A 103 -2.43 -0.79 19.81
C GLY A 103 -0.91 -0.97 19.65
N LEU A 104 -0.37 -0.73 18.48
CA LEU A 104 1.07 -0.84 18.20
C LEU A 104 1.83 0.40 18.67
N ILE A 105 1.24 1.56 18.50
CA ILE A 105 1.82 2.86 18.84
C ILE A 105 0.81 3.78 19.50
N LYS A 106 1.31 4.71 20.28
CA LYS A 106 0.60 5.95 20.64
C LYS A 106 1.40 7.14 20.13
N PHE A 107 0.71 8.18 19.75
CA PHE A 107 1.37 9.41 19.31
C PHE A 107 0.55 10.64 19.66
N GLU A 108 1.27 11.71 19.96
CA GLU A 108 0.74 13.05 20.15
C GLU A 108 1.68 14.04 19.46
N LYS A 109 1.20 14.68 18.39
CA LYS A 109 2.02 15.54 17.52
C LYS A 109 3.30 14.83 17.03
N SER A 110 4.47 15.21 17.53
CA SER A 110 5.77 14.62 17.18
C SER A 110 6.28 13.60 18.20
N ARG A 111 5.54 13.38 19.29
CA ARG A 111 5.89 12.41 20.33
C ARG A 111 5.28 11.07 20.02
N PHE A 112 6.09 10.02 20.02
CA PHE A 112 5.68 8.63 19.76
C PHE A 112 6.01 7.75 20.95
N GLU A 113 5.14 6.79 21.21
CA GLU A 113 5.33 5.72 22.18
C GLU A 113 5.10 4.37 21.47
N LEU A 114 6.10 3.52 21.49
CA LEU A 114 6.01 2.15 20.98
C LEU A 114 5.47 1.23 22.07
N LEU A 115 4.32 0.62 21.82
CA LEU A 115 3.68 -0.32 22.75
C LEU A 115 4.18 -1.76 22.58
N ILE A 116 4.67 -2.07 21.36
CA ILE A 116 5.17 -3.39 20.98
C ILE A 116 6.52 -3.18 20.26
N GLU A 117 7.46 -4.10 20.47
CA GLU A 117 8.68 -4.13 19.65
C GLU A 117 8.31 -4.45 18.21
N MET A 118 8.58 -3.52 17.32
CA MET A 118 8.36 -3.72 15.89
C MET A 118 9.54 -4.48 15.32
N PRO A 119 9.32 -5.58 14.58
CA PRO A 119 10.39 -6.22 13.85
C PRO A 119 10.93 -5.22 12.80
N ILE A 120 12.22 -5.02 12.79
CA ILE A 120 12.88 -4.36 11.67
C ILE A 120 12.71 -5.30 10.49
N THR A 121 12.06 -4.84 9.45
CA THR A 121 12.02 -5.58 8.20
C THR A 121 13.41 -5.44 7.60
N ASP A 122 14.28 -6.42 7.86
CA ASP A 122 15.61 -6.49 7.28
C ASP A 122 15.48 -6.63 5.75
N ALA A 123 15.29 -5.52 5.08
CA ALA A 123 15.29 -5.46 3.61
C ALA A 123 16.70 -5.64 3.03
N GLU A 124 17.72 -5.84 3.87
CA GLU A 124 19.09 -6.15 3.47
C GLU A 124 19.77 -7.09 4.46
N GLN A 125 19.32 -8.33 4.48
CA GLN A 125 20.29 -9.39 4.81
C GLN A 125 21.13 -9.64 3.57
N ASP A 126 22.18 -8.84 3.39
CA ASP A 126 23.30 -9.19 2.54
C ASP A 126 23.84 -10.54 3.05
N PRO A 127 23.72 -11.63 2.27
CA PRO A 127 24.20 -12.94 2.70
C PRO A 127 25.71 -12.96 2.95
N ASN A 128 26.41 -11.88 2.63
CA ASN A 128 27.86 -11.75 2.81
C ASN A 128 28.28 -11.23 4.19
N SER A 129 27.37 -10.73 5.01
CA SER A 129 27.75 -10.21 6.34
C SER A 129 28.03 -11.30 7.38
N VAL A 130 27.59 -12.53 7.10
CA VAL A 130 27.76 -13.67 8.03
C VAL A 130 29.18 -14.30 7.98
N MET A 131 29.94 -14.06 6.90
CA MET A 131 31.28 -14.63 6.76
C MET A 131 32.39 -13.89 7.51
N ASN A 132 32.15 -12.71 8.01
CA ASN A 132 33.22 -11.89 8.64
C ASN A 132 33.28 -11.99 10.17
N LYS A 133 32.43 -12.80 10.82
CA LYS A 133 32.45 -13.00 12.28
C LYS A 133 33.18 -14.25 12.75
N ARG A 134 33.85 -15.00 11.86
CA ARG A 134 34.60 -16.22 12.23
C ARG A 134 36.11 -16.10 12.14
N LYS A 135 36.68 -14.91 12.10
CA LYS A 135 38.13 -14.71 12.22
C LYS A 135 38.44 -13.72 13.32
N LYS A 136 38.23 -14.15 14.54
CA LYS A 136 39.01 -13.68 15.70
C LYS A 136 39.10 -14.80 16.72
#